data_ab144a8deaa1f5ecc23e0870744c022d
#
_entry.id   ab144a8deaa1f5ecc23e0870744c022d
#
_cell.length_a   1.000
_cell.length_b   1.000
_cell.length_c   1.000
_cell.angle_alpha   90.00
_cell.angle_beta   90.00
_cell.angle_gamma   90.00
#
_symmetry.space_group_name_H-M   'P 1'
#
loop_
_entity.id
_entity.type
_entity.pdbx_description
1 polymer ?
#
loop_
_entity_poly.entity_id
_entity_poly.type
_entity_poly.pdbx_seq_one_letter_code
_entity_poly.pdbx_strand_id
1 'polypeptide(L)'
;METFPILIRKDGMPIRYLVVDDSVFARKNVAKMVEAFGGEIVGEAGDGCTAITEYDRTTPDMVLMDITMPQMEGIEAAERIVRSHPTARIVMVSSVGYQENIVAALQKGARHFVQKPVKSEILYEVIKYVMGDDAAVATPTAQES
;
A
#
# COMPACT_ATOMS: atom_id res chain seq x y z
N MET A 1 -7.70 6.49 21.41
CA MET A 1 -6.97 6.52 20.14
C MET A 1 -6.04 5.32 20.07
N GLU A 2 -6.11 4.59 19.00
CA GLU A 2 -5.26 3.41 18.85
C GLU A 2 -3.86 3.81 18.42
N THR A 3 -2.87 3.14 19.00
CA THR A 3 -1.49 3.28 18.55
C THR A 3 -0.99 1.90 18.12
N PHE A 4 -0.13 1.93 17.11
CA PHE A 4 0.43 0.70 16.56
C PHE A 4 1.95 0.72 16.69
N PRO A 5 2.58 -0.43 16.94
CA PRO A 5 4.03 -0.48 16.88
C PRO A 5 4.52 -0.06 15.49
N ILE A 6 5.61 0.67 15.47
CA ILE A 6 6.17 1.18 14.21
C ILE A 6 6.69 0.01 13.37
N LEU A 7 6.27 -0.01 12.10
CA LEU A 7 6.78 -0.97 11.12
C LEU A 7 7.90 -0.34 10.31
N ILE A 8 9.04 -1.00 10.26
CA ILE A 8 10.22 -0.52 9.53
C ILE A 8 10.74 -1.62 8.62
N ARG A 9 11.60 -1.24 7.68
CA ARG A 9 12.33 -2.19 6.84
C ARG A 9 13.40 -2.87 7.71
N LYS A 10 13.90 -4.01 7.22
CA LYS A 10 15.00 -4.72 7.89
C LYS A 10 16.23 -3.85 8.13
N ASP A 11 16.48 -2.90 7.22
CA ASP A 11 17.65 -2.01 7.34
C ASP A 11 17.41 -0.87 8.34
N GLY A 12 16.26 -0.84 9.00
CA GLY A 12 15.91 0.19 9.98
C GLY A 12 15.30 1.44 9.40
N MET A 13 15.18 1.52 8.08
CA MET A 13 14.58 2.67 7.41
C MET A 13 13.07 2.55 7.37
N PRO A 14 12.34 3.67 7.26
CA PRO A 14 10.89 3.60 7.10
C PRO A 14 10.49 2.82 5.85
N ILE A 15 9.34 2.13 5.92
CA ILE A 15 8.74 1.53 4.73
C ILE A 15 8.25 2.67 3.84
N ARG A 16 8.54 2.59 2.55
CA ARG A 16 8.23 3.62 1.57
C ARG A 16 6.98 3.23 0.80
N TYR A 17 5.98 4.10 0.81
CA TYR A 17 4.66 3.81 0.24
C TYR A 17 4.34 4.72 -0.93
N LEU A 18 3.72 4.13 -1.96
CA LEU A 18 3.02 4.86 -3.01
C LEU A 18 1.53 4.67 -2.77
N VAL A 19 0.78 5.75 -2.63
CA VAL A 19 -0.66 5.71 -2.35
C VAL A 19 -1.41 6.18 -3.59
N VAL A 20 -2.31 5.34 -4.09
CA VAL A 20 -3.02 5.58 -5.34
C VAL A 20 -4.52 5.50 -5.11
N ASP A 21 -5.21 6.62 -5.33
CA ASP A 21 -6.66 6.71 -5.19
C ASP A 21 -7.09 8.00 -5.89
N ASP A 22 -8.16 7.96 -6.68
CA ASP A 22 -8.63 9.16 -7.37
C ASP A 22 -9.29 10.15 -6.43
N SER A 23 -9.71 9.72 -5.25
CA SER A 23 -10.23 10.60 -4.21
C SER A 23 -9.08 11.14 -3.38
N VAL A 24 -8.89 12.47 -3.41
CA VAL A 24 -7.86 13.11 -2.59
C VAL A 24 -8.10 12.84 -1.11
N PHE A 25 -9.35 12.84 -0.68
CA PHE A 25 -9.70 12.57 0.71
C PHE A 25 -9.31 11.14 1.11
N ALA A 26 -9.68 10.16 0.29
CA ALA A 26 -9.35 8.76 0.57
C ALA A 26 -7.82 8.53 0.59
N ARG A 27 -7.14 9.15 -0.36
CA ARG A 27 -5.68 9.07 -0.46
C ARG A 27 -5.01 9.61 0.79
N LYS A 28 -5.46 10.78 1.25
CA LYS A 28 -4.91 11.40 2.46
C LYS A 28 -5.21 10.59 3.71
N ASN A 29 -6.38 9.96 3.76
CA ASN A 29 -6.76 9.13 4.89
C ASN A 29 -5.82 7.93 5.04
N VAL A 30 -5.56 7.23 3.94
CA VAL A 30 -4.64 6.09 3.93
C VAL A 30 -3.21 6.57 4.24
N ALA A 31 -2.80 7.70 3.68
CA ALA A 31 -1.47 8.25 3.94
C ALA A 31 -1.26 8.51 5.44
N LYS A 32 -2.26 9.09 6.10
CA LYS A 32 -2.18 9.33 7.54
C LYS A 32 -2.03 8.04 8.33
N MET A 33 -2.73 6.99 7.91
CA MET A 33 -2.65 5.70 8.58
C MET A 33 -1.24 5.13 8.51
N VAL A 34 -0.65 5.09 7.31
CA VAL A 34 0.68 4.50 7.16
C VAL A 34 1.76 5.37 7.78
N GLU A 35 1.59 6.69 7.81
CA GLU A 35 2.50 7.57 8.54
C GLU A 35 2.45 7.29 10.04
N ALA A 36 1.26 7.02 10.57
CA ALA A 36 1.11 6.62 11.97
C ALA A 36 1.80 5.29 12.26
N PHE A 37 1.94 4.44 11.26
CA PHE A 37 2.70 3.18 11.38
C PHE A 37 4.21 3.38 11.21
N GLY A 38 4.65 4.62 11.02
CA GLY A 38 6.06 4.92 10.84
C GLY A 38 6.53 4.95 9.39
N GLY A 39 5.59 4.83 8.44
CA GLY A 39 5.93 4.81 7.02
C GLY A 39 6.18 6.19 6.43
N GLU A 40 6.77 6.20 5.25
CA GLU A 40 7.04 7.41 4.48
C GLU A 40 6.25 7.35 3.17
N ILE A 41 5.54 8.42 2.84
CA ILE A 41 4.85 8.52 1.57
C ILE A 41 5.84 9.08 0.55
N VAL A 42 6.22 8.26 -0.43
CA VAL A 42 7.19 8.69 -1.44
C VAL A 42 6.54 9.13 -2.74
N GLY A 43 5.25 8.85 -2.90
CA GLY A 43 4.52 9.30 -4.07
C GLY A 43 3.02 9.11 -3.89
N GLU A 44 2.25 9.83 -4.71
CA GLU A 44 0.81 9.72 -4.75
C GLU A 44 0.36 9.77 -6.21
N ALA A 45 -0.75 9.10 -6.49
CA ALA A 45 -1.33 9.12 -7.83
C ALA A 45 -2.84 9.05 -7.74
N GLY A 46 -3.50 9.66 -8.71
CA GLY A 46 -4.96 9.67 -8.78
C GLY A 46 -5.52 8.77 -9.89
N ASP A 47 -4.67 8.10 -10.64
CA ASP A 47 -5.09 7.20 -11.71
C ASP A 47 -4.01 6.16 -11.97
N GLY A 48 -4.36 5.15 -12.77
CA GLY A 48 -3.44 4.04 -13.03
C GLY A 48 -2.22 4.41 -13.85
N CYS A 49 -2.37 5.33 -14.80
CA CYS A 49 -1.23 5.76 -15.61
C CYS A 49 -0.20 6.49 -14.77
N THR A 50 -0.66 7.42 -13.93
CA THR A 50 0.22 8.14 -13.01
C THR A 50 0.84 7.19 -12.00
N ALA A 51 0.10 6.17 -11.57
CA ALA A 51 0.62 5.17 -10.63
C ALA A 51 1.84 4.45 -11.20
N ILE A 52 1.78 4.07 -12.48
CA ILE A 52 2.90 3.40 -13.13
C ILE A 52 4.12 4.32 -13.19
N THR A 53 3.92 5.57 -13.59
CA THR A 53 4.99 6.57 -13.66
C THR A 53 5.60 6.82 -12.29
N GLU A 54 4.75 6.96 -11.26
CA GLU A 54 5.23 7.19 -9.89
C GLU A 54 5.95 5.97 -9.33
N TYR A 55 5.51 4.77 -9.70
CA TYR A 55 6.24 3.57 -9.28
C TYR A 55 7.66 3.58 -9.85
N ASP A 56 7.80 3.86 -11.14
CA ASP A 56 9.12 3.90 -11.76
C ASP A 56 10.00 4.98 -11.15
N ARG A 57 9.41 6.14 -10.81
CA ARG A 57 10.16 7.24 -10.24
C ARG A 57 10.62 6.97 -8.81
N THR A 58 9.81 6.30 -8.01
CA THR A 58 10.06 6.17 -6.57
C THR A 58 10.50 4.79 -6.13
N THR A 59 10.21 3.75 -6.91
CA THR A 59 10.44 2.35 -6.56
C THR A 59 10.09 2.10 -5.08
N PRO A 60 8.79 2.21 -4.73
CA PRO A 60 8.37 2.10 -3.33
C PRO A 60 8.50 0.68 -2.82
N ASP A 61 8.48 0.53 -1.51
CA ASP A 61 8.42 -0.80 -0.89
C ASP A 61 7.03 -1.39 -1.00
N MET A 62 6.00 -0.57 -1.03
CA MET A 62 4.61 -1.03 -1.11
C MET A 62 3.73 -0.01 -1.81
N VAL A 63 2.78 -0.51 -2.60
CA VAL A 63 1.75 0.30 -3.25
C VAL A 63 0.41 -0.03 -2.60
N LEU A 64 -0.31 1.01 -2.20
CA LEU A 64 -1.70 0.88 -1.73
C LEU A 64 -2.56 1.52 -2.80
N MET A 65 -3.33 0.71 -3.54
CA MET A 65 -3.95 1.17 -4.79
C MET A 65 -5.43 0.83 -4.86
N ASP A 66 -6.24 1.85 -5.11
CA ASP A 66 -7.67 1.68 -5.38
C ASP A 66 -7.86 0.88 -6.67
N ILE A 67 -8.91 0.08 -6.72
CA ILE A 67 -9.24 -0.71 -7.92
C ILE A 67 -9.90 0.19 -8.97
N THR A 68 -10.90 0.97 -8.57
CA THR A 68 -11.71 1.75 -9.52
C THR A 68 -11.19 3.18 -9.63
N MET A 69 -10.60 3.52 -10.79
CA MET A 69 -10.03 4.84 -11.03
C MET A 69 -10.20 5.22 -12.50
N PRO A 70 -10.19 6.54 -12.81
CA PRO A 70 -10.18 6.97 -14.20
C PRO A 70 -8.83 6.69 -14.87
N GLN A 71 -8.79 6.81 -16.16
CA GLN A 71 -7.63 6.63 -17.05
C GLN A 71 -7.19 5.17 -17.15
N MET A 72 -6.94 4.53 -16.05
CA MET A 72 -6.56 3.12 -16.02
C MET A 72 -6.94 2.57 -14.66
N GLU A 73 -7.70 1.49 -14.64
CA GLU A 73 -8.10 0.87 -13.39
C GLU A 73 -6.92 0.25 -12.67
N GLY A 74 -7.06 0.13 -11.34
CA GLY A 74 -5.98 -0.35 -10.49
C GLY A 74 -5.49 -1.75 -10.84
N ILE A 75 -6.40 -2.65 -11.26
CA ILE A 75 -6.00 -4.01 -11.62
C ILE A 75 -5.07 -4.01 -12.83
N GLU A 76 -5.38 -3.20 -13.84
CA GLU A 76 -4.51 -3.10 -15.00
C GLU A 76 -3.17 -2.44 -14.65
N ALA A 77 -3.21 -1.41 -13.82
CA ALA A 77 -1.99 -0.75 -13.36
C ALA A 77 -1.12 -1.74 -12.58
N ALA A 78 -1.73 -2.53 -11.70
CA ALA A 78 -1.01 -3.55 -10.93
C ALA A 78 -0.34 -4.56 -11.85
N GLU A 79 -1.06 -5.02 -12.86
CA GLU A 79 -0.50 -5.98 -13.82
C GLU A 79 0.72 -5.42 -14.53
N ARG A 80 0.64 -4.17 -14.98
CA ARG A 80 1.75 -3.52 -15.69
C ARG A 80 2.95 -3.29 -14.78
N ILE A 81 2.70 -2.87 -13.54
CA ILE A 81 3.77 -2.65 -12.57
C ILE A 81 4.49 -3.97 -12.28
N VAL A 82 3.74 -5.04 -12.03
CA VAL A 82 4.34 -6.35 -11.70
C VAL A 82 5.08 -6.92 -12.90
N ARG A 83 4.60 -6.67 -14.10
CA ARG A 83 5.29 -7.13 -15.32
C ARG A 83 6.69 -6.51 -15.44
N SER A 84 6.81 -5.22 -15.10
CA SER A 84 8.10 -4.51 -15.14
C SER A 84 8.90 -4.72 -13.86
N HIS A 85 8.24 -4.95 -12.74
CA HIS A 85 8.86 -5.08 -11.42
C HIS A 85 8.26 -6.30 -10.71
N PRO A 86 8.75 -7.51 -11.01
CA PRO A 86 8.13 -8.75 -10.49
C PRO A 86 8.09 -8.86 -8.96
N THR A 87 8.92 -8.10 -8.25
CA THR A 87 8.92 -8.13 -6.79
C THR A 87 8.07 -7.04 -6.17
N ALA A 88 7.33 -6.27 -6.98
CA ALA A 88 6.46 -5.20 -6.47
C ALA A 88 5.43 -5.76 -5.49
N ARG A 89 5.22 -5.02 -4.42
CA ARG A 89 4.21 -5.37 -3.41
C ARG A 89 3.05 -4.41 -3.58
N ILE A 90 1.93 -4.94 -4.06
CA ILE A 90 0.73 -4.14 -4.31
C ILE A 90 -0.41 -4.68 -3.47
N VAL A 91 -1.00 -3.83 -2.67
CA VAL A 91 -2.20 -4.12 -1.90
C VAL A 91 -3.33 -3.29 -2.49
N MET A 92 -4.39 -3.98 -2.93
CA MET A 92 -5.55 -3.28 -3.48
C MET A 92 -6.42 -2.77 -2.35
N VAL A 93 -7.01 -1.60 -2.56
CA VAL A 93 -7.97 -1.01 -1.63
C VAL A 93 -9.28 -0.83 -2.39
N SER A 94 -10.34 -1.50 -1.95
CA SER A 94 -11.56 -1.56 -2.74
C SER A 94 -12.79 -1.31 -1.88
N SER A 95 -13.71 -0.49 -2.40
CA SER A 95 -15.00 -0.27 -1.76
C SER A 95 -16.00 -1.36 -2.12
N VAL A 96 -15.68 -2.21 -3.10
CA VAL A 96 -16.58 -3.23 -3.60
C VAL A 96 -16.05 -4.59 -3.20
N GLY A 97 -16.85 -5.31 -2.44
CA GLY A 97 -16.48 -6.65 -2.00
C GLY A 97 -16.78 -7.73 -3.02
N TYR A 98 -16.66 -7.43 -4.32
CA TYR A 98 -16.88 -8.44 -5.33
C TYR A 98 -15.67 -9.36 -5.39
N GLN A 99 -15.91 -10.63 -5.08
CA GLN A 99 -14.86 -11.65 -5.12
C GLN A 99 -14.14 -11.69 -6.46
N GLU A 100 -14.89 -11.46 -7.55
CA GLU A 100 -14.34 -11.49 -8.89
C GLU A 100 -13.23 -10.48 -9.08
N ASN A 101 -13.42 -9.25 -8.58
CA ASN A 101 -12.41 -8.21 -8.69
C ASN A 101 -11.20 -8.51 -7.81
N ILE A 102 -11.44 -9.09 -6.64
CA ILE A 102 -10.35 -9.47 -5.74
C ILE A 102 -9.53 -10.60 -6.36
N VAL A 103 -10.20 -11.64 -6.87
CA VAL A 103 -9.52 -12.75 -7.53
C VAL A 103 -8.74 -12.25 -8.74
N ALA A 104 -9.35 -11.38 -9.56
CA ALA A 104 -8.68 -10.82 -10.73
C ALA A 104 -7.44 -10.05 -10.33
N ALA A 105 -7.53 -9.23 -9.28
CA ALA A 105 -6.38 -8.44 -8.80
C ALA A 105 -5.25 -9.35 -8.35
N LEU A 106 -5.56 -10.40 -7.60
CA LEU A 106 -4.54 -11.34 -7.13
C LEU A 106 -3.90 -12.10 -8.28
N GLN A 107 -4.70 -12.49 -9.28
CA GLN A 107 -4.17 -13.17 -10.47
C GLN A 107 -3.27 -12.26 -11.30
N LYS A 108 -3.48 -10.95 -11.25
CA LYS A 108 -2.68 -9.97 -11.98
C LYS A 108 -1.47 -9.48 -11.20
N GLY A 109 -1.27 -10.00 -10.00
CA GLY A 109 -0.04 -9.74 -9.26
C GLY A 109 -0.17 -8.97 -7.96
N ALA A 110 -1.38 -8.52 -7.60
CA ALA A 110 -1.58 -7.94 -6.27
C ALA A 110 -1.37 -9.01 -5.20
N ARG A 111 -0.82 -8.62 -4.08
CA ARG A 111 -0.48 -9.57 -3.03
C ARG A 111 -1.56 -9.71 -1.96
N HIS A 112 -2.40 -8.70 -1.83
CA HIS A 112 -3.46 -8.72 -0.84
C HIS A 112 -4.46 -7.61 -1.17
N PHE A 113 -5.51 -7.52 -0.37
CA PHE A 113 -6.48 -6.45 -0.53
C PHE A 113 -7.00 -6.01 0.83
N VAL A 114 -7.54 -4.77 0.88
CA VAL A 114 -8.19 -4.21 2.05
C VAL A 114 -9.49 -3.59 1.58
N GLN A 115 -10.57 -3.84 2.30
CA GLN A 115 -11.88 -3.31 1.95
C GLN A 115 -12.10 -1.93 2.56
N LYS A 116 -12.71 -1.04 1.78
CA LYS A 116 -13.15 0.26 2.29
C LYS A 116 -14.46 0.10 3.07
N PRO A 117 -14.70 0.87 4.12
CA PRO A 117 -13.80 1.88 4.69
C PRO A 117 -12.59 1.22 5.33
N VAL A 118 -11.43 1.81 5.08
CA VAL A 118 -10.17 1.24 5.56
C VAL A 118 -10.07 1.38 7.08
N LYS A 119 -9.80 0.28 7.75
CA LYS A 119 -9.59 0.27 9.20
C LYS A 119 -8.11 0.10 9.48
N SER A 120 -7.59 0.92 10.38
CA SER A 120 -6.16 0.95 10.68
C SER A 120 -5.62 -0.39 11.11
N GLU A 121 -6.33 -1.10 11.99
CA GLU A 121 -5.85 -2.40 12.50
C GLU A 121 -5.77 -3.44 11.37
N ILE A 122 -6.69 -3.40 10.42
CA ILE A 122 -6.69 -4.33 9.30
C ILE A 122 -5.57 -3.97 8.33
N LEU A 123 -5.44 -2.69 7.99
CA LEU A 123 -4.38 -2.23 7.10
C LEU A 123 -3.01 -2.56 7.68
N TYR A 124 -2.81 -2.33 8.97
CA TYR A 124 -1.56 -2.63 9.65
C TYR A 124 -1.20 -4.12 9.50
N GLU A 125 -2.15 -5.01 9.76
CA GLU A 125 -1.89 -6.46 9.68
C GLU A 125 -1.62 -6.91 8.25
N VAL A 126 -2.34 -6.34 7.27
CA VAL A 126 -2.11 -6.68 5.87
C VAL A 126 -0.72 -6.24 5.42
N ILE A 127 -0.31 -5.02 5.78
CA ILE A 127 1.04 -4.52 5.44
C ILE A 127 2.09 -5.43 6.05
N LYS A 128 1.93 -5.75 7.31
CA LYS A 128 2.86 -6.62 8.03
C LYS A 128 2.98 -7.99 7.34
N TYR A 129 1.84 -8.55 6.95
CA TYR A 129 1.80 -9.84 6.26
C TYR A 129 2.52 -9.77 4.91
N VAL A 130 2.22 -8.74 4.11
CA VAL A 130 2.77 -8.60 2.75
C VAL A 130 4.27 -8.33 2.79
N MET A 131 4.74 -7.53 3.74
CA MET A 131 6.18 -7.29 3.90
C MET A 131 6.90 -8.55 4.39
N GLY A 132 6.24 -9.36 5.19
CA GLY A 132 6.84 -10.60 5.68
C GLY A 132 8.15 -10.36 6.40
N ASP A 133 9.17 -11.11 6.03
CA ASP A 133 10.50 -11.01 6.65
C ASP A 133 11.27 -9.75 6.26
N ASP A 134 10.76 -8.97 5.29
CA ASP A 134 11.43 -7.74 4.86
C ASP A 134 11.08 -6.55 5.74
N ALA A 135 10.24 -6.74 6.74
CA ALA A 135 9.90 -5.71 7.71
C ALA A 135 10.06 -6.25 9.13
N ALA A 136 10.17 -5.32 10.05
CA ALA A 136 10.25 -5.63 11.47
C ALA A 136 9.46 -4.60 12.24
N VAL A 137 9.04 -4.97 13.45
CA VAL A 137 8.43 -4.02 14.38
C VAL A 137 9.57 -3.34 15.13
N ALA A 138 9.59 -2.00 15.10
CA ALA A 138 10.59 -1.26 15.83
C ALA A 138 10.35 -1.41 17.32
N THR A 139 11.34 -1.93 18.03
CA THR A 139 11.24 -2.12 19.47
C THR A 139 11.60 -0.80 20.15
N PRO A 140 10.79 -0.30 21.10
CA PRO A 140 11.19 0.89 21.85
C PRO A 140 12.51 0.65 22.55
N THR A 141 13.39 1.63 22.50
CA THR A 141 14.65 1.57 23.24
C THR A 141 14.41 2.04 24.65
N ALA A 142 15.40 1.84 25.51
CA ALA A 142 15.31 2.31 26.90
C ALA A 142 15.11 3.81 27.01
N GLN A 143 15.59 4.56 26.01
CA GLN A 143 15.45 6.02 26.00
C GLN A 143 14.03 6.47 25.68
N GLU A 144 13.25 5.61 25.08
CA GLU A 144 11.89 5.94 24.67
C GLU A 144 10.87 5.65 25.76
N SER A 145 11.32 4.97 26.77
CA SER A 145 10.47 4.61 27.90
C SER A 145 10.49 5.67 28.98
#